data_7ed3cecbc958e20a90bf1efacb0eee7f
#
_entry.id   7ed3cecbc958e20a90bf1efacb0eee7f
#
_cell.length_a   1.000
_cell.length_b   1.000
_cell.length_c   1.000
_cell.angle_alpha   90.00
_cell.angle_beta   90.00
_cell.angle_gamma   90.00
#
_symmetry.space_group_name_H-M   'P 1'
#
loop_
_entity.id
_entity.type
_entity.pdbx_description
1 polymer ?
#
loop_
_entity_poly.entity_id
_entity_poly.type
_entity_poly.pdbx_seq_one_letter_code
_entity_poly.pdbx_strand_id
1 'polypeptide(L)'
;MPKSKHNRKGKNRGGDKRPVARSGKNEGPVDYRSALPPTTGGLQPPPEAPRQCPYLDRIAGLPQVFTKDECKKIIDNALNNWTEKESMIQRDKPDGKIEQNFEEDLDYRNTTLFIPPGPDEWLFSRVLGTIKAFNEREVGYGFHIVGLAEPPNMMRYHAPNLDKHGKPGKYDWHVDVGPGAVPSMRKLSYSILLNPGEYEGGEFVSKIGRKNVTYEQQGGPNVDAENLTGTMILFPSYVLHRISEVTKGTRYSLVGWAHGNSFI
;
A
#
# COMPACT_ATOMS: atom_id res chain seq x y z
N MET A 1 -36.43 -70.93 -16.89
CA MET A 1 -37.88 -70.80 -17.03
C MET A 1 -38.52 -70.90 -15.66
N PRO A 2 -39.60 -70.21 -15.32
CA PRO A 2 -40.49 -69.42 -16.16
C PRO A 2 -40.63 -67.93 -15.71
N LYS A 3 -41.24 -67.21 -16.57
CA LYS A 3 -41.85 -65.91 -16.63
C LYS A 3 -42.83 -65.59 -15.50
N SER A 4 -42.84 -64.35 -14.98
CA SER A 4 -44.10 -63.78 -14.53
C SER A 4 -44.12 -62.26 -14.80
N LYS A 5 -45.22 -61.85 -15.38
CA LYS A 5 -45.63 -60.51 -15.80
C LYS A 5 -46.25 -59.71 -14.64
N HIS A 6 -46.35 -58.39 -14.85
CA HIS A 6 -47.38 -57.46 -14.34
C HIS A 6 -46.88 -56.60 -13.16
N ASN A 7 -47.09 -55.33 -13.11
CA ASN A 7 -48.19 -54.49 -13.63
C ASN A 7 -47.75 -52.98 -13.52
N ARG A 8 -48.06 -52.22 -14.53
CA ARG A 8 -48.01 -50.79 -14.58
C ARG A 8 -49.10 -50.20 -13.69
N LYS A 9 -48.79 -49.36 -12.71
CA LYS A 9 -49.70 -48.33 -12.20
C LYS A 9 -49.04 -47.01 -12.29
N GLY A 10 -49.59 -46.14 -13.11
CA GLY A 10 -49.18 -44.74 -13.21
C GLY A 10 -49.40 -43.98 -11.91
N LYS A 11 -48.42 -43.20 -11.52
CA LYS A 11 -48.59 -42.15 -10.52
C LYS A 11 -48.31 -40.81 -11.18
N ASN A 12 -49.32 -39.97 -11.11
CA ASN A 12 -49.32 -38.59 -11.49
C ASN A 12 -48.06 -37.89 -10.96
N ARG A 13 -47.27 -37.30 -11.83
CA ARG A 13 -46.24 -36.33 -11.51
C ARG A 13 -46.93 -34.98 -11.36
N GLY A 14 -47.13 -34.56 -10.11
CA GLY A 14 -47.41 -33.18 -9.79
C GLY A 14 -46.28 -32.31 -10.32
N GLY A 15 -46.60 -31.41 -11.23
CA GLY A 15 -45.63 -30.45 -11.75
C GLY A 15 -45.19 -29.48 -10.67
N ASP A 16 -43.93 -29.61 -10.30
CA ASP A 16 -43.27 -28.64 -9.45
C ASP A 16 -43.04 -27.36 -10.29
N LYS A 17 -43.91 -26.37 -10.11
CA LYS A 17 -43.77 -25.03 -10.72
C LYS A 17 -42.67 -24.32 -9.97
N ARG A 18 -41.42 -24.46 -10.41
CA ARG A 18 -40.37 -23.53 -10.03
C ARG A 18 -40.81 -22.12 -10.43
N PRO A 19 -40.66 -21.12 -9.54
CA PRO A 19 -40.94 -19.76 -9.93
C PRO A 19 -39.96 -19.38 -11.04
N VAL A 20 -40.49 -19.03 -12.20
CA VAL A 20 -39.72 -18.42 -13.28
C VAL A 20 -39.17 -17.10 -12.73
N ALA A 21 -37.86 -17.01 -12.59
CA ALA A 21 -37.20 -15.72 -12.29
C ALA A 21 -37.68 -14.72 -13.35
N ARG A 22 -38.40 -13.70 -12.93
CA ARG A 22 -38.73 -12.57 -13.80
C ARG A 22 -37.40 -12.00 -14.28
N SER A 23 -37.20 -12.06 -15.59
CA SER A 23 -36.15 -11.35 -16.28
C SER A 23 -36.18 -9.90 -15.80
N GLY A 24 -35.13 -9.49 -15.11
CA GLY A 24 -34.94 -8.07 -14.79
C GLY A 24 -35.06 -7.30 -16.09
N LYS A 25 -35.89 -6.29 -16.09
CA LYS A 25 -35.93 -5.31 -17.16
C LYS A 25 -34.47 -4.84 -17.33
N ASN A 26 -33.97 -4.95 -18.57
CA ASN A 26 -32.76 -4.25 -18.97
C ASN A 26 -33.01 -2.74 -18.69
N GLU A 27 -32.63 -2.28 -17.52
CA GLU A 27 -32.51 -0.86 -17.30
C GLU A 27 -31.38 -0.44 -18.23
N GLY A 28 -31.70 0.36 -19.22
CA GLY A 28 -30.72 0.97 -20.10
C GLY A 28 -29.63 1.70 -19.30
N PRO A 29 -28.54 2.13 -19.94
CA PRO A 29 -27.45 2.81 -19.23
C PRO A 29 -28.04 3.94 -18.38
N VAL A 30 -27.74 3.90 -17.08
CA VAL A 30 -28.17 4.91 -16.12
C VAL A 30 -27.65 6.27 -16.62
N ASP A 31 -28.57 7.16 -16.99
CA ASP A 31 -28.20 8.54 -17.32
C ASP A 31 -27.87 9.31 -16.03
N TYR A 32 -26.62 9.30 -15.67
CA TYR A 32 -26.12 10.02 -14.49
C TYR A 32 -26.34 11.54 -14.56
N ARG A 33 -26.68 12.09 -15.74
CA ARG A 33 -26.99 13.52 -15.90
C ARG A 33 -28.35 13.88 -15.27
N SER A 34 -29.27 12.94 -15.25
CA SER A 34 -30.59 13.14 -14.61
C SER A 34 -30.55 12.99 -13.08
N ALA A 35 -29.49 12.37 -12.53
CA ALA A 35 -29.29 12.20 -11.09
C ALA A 35 -28.61 13.40 -10.42
N LEU A 36 -28.08 14.34 -11.22
CA LEU A 36 -27.53 15.58 -10.66
C LEU A 36 -28.68 16.50 -10.28
N PRO A 37 -28.65 17.13 -9.09
CA PRO A 37 -29.64 18.16 -8.74
C PRO A 37 -29.62 19.23 -9.83
N PRO A 38 -30.80 19.77 -10.22
CA PRO A 38 -30.85 20.81 -11.22
C PRO A 38 -29.95 21.97 -10.81
N THR A 39 -28.87 22.17 -11.56
CA THR A 39 -27.97 23.31 -11.38
C THR A 39 -28.75 24.57 -11.77
N THR A 40 -29.45 25.16 -10.81
CA THR A 40 -29.95 26.53 -10.93
C THR A 40 -28.79 27.48 -10.79
N GLY A 41 -28.11 27.72 -11.87
CA GLY A 41 -26.94 28.60 -11.89
C GLY A 41 -25.83 27.94 -12.72
N GLY A 42 -25.28 28.67 -13.67
CA GLY A 42 -24.18 28.19 -14.53
C GLY A 42 -23.06 27.54 -13.73
N LEU A 43 -22.19 26.83 -14.43
CA LEU A 43 -20.98 26.25 -13.86
C LEU A 43 -20.39 27.23 -12.86
N GLN A 44 -20.51 26.92 -11.57
CA GLN A 44 -19.78 27.65 -10.55
C GLN A 44 -18.30 27.44 -10.92
N PRO A 45 -17.50 28.49 -11.03
CA PRO A 45 -16.07 28.30 -11.14
C PRO A 45 -15.65 27.42 -9.95
N PRO A 46 -14.79 26.42 -10.16
CA PRO A 46 -14.26 25.65 -9.03
C PRO A 46 -13.77 26.66 -7.98
N PRO A 47 -14.04 26.43 -6.69
CA PRO A 47 -13.51 27.26 -5.64
C PRO A 47 -12.02 27.39 -5.90
N GLU A 48 -11.51 28.61 -5.95
CA GLU A 48 -10.15 29.02 -6.34
C GLU A 48 -9.27 27.85 -6.69
N ALA A 49 -8.91 27.70 -7.97
CA ALA A 49 -8.29 26.49 -8.50
C ALA A 49 -7.29 25.96 -7.48
N PRO A 50 -7.53 24.80 -6.89
CA PRO A 50 -6.61 24.26 -5.91
C PRO A 50 -5.26 24.22 -6.59
N ARG A 51 -4.21 24.61 -5.87
CA ARG A 51 -2.84 24.63 -6.34
C ARG A 51 -2.63 23.50 -7.32
N GLN A 52 -2.33 23.80 -8.56
CA GLN A 52 -2.07 22.77 -9.55
C GLN A 52 -0.88 21.96 -9.06
N CYS A 53 -1.12 20.69 -8.73
CA CYS A 53 -0.05 19.75 -8.44
C CYS A 53 0.15 18.86 -9.68
N PRO A 54 1.03 19.25 -10.62
CA PRO A 54 1.27 18.48 -11.83
C PRO A 54 2.00 17.16 -11.54
N TYR A 55 2.26 16.87 -10.28
CA TYR A 55 3.13 15.77 -9.84
C TYR A 55 2.43 14.77 -8.93
N LEU A 56 1.11 14.69 -8.96
CA LEU A 56 0.33 13.80 -8.10
C LEU A 56 0.67 12.30 -8.26
N ASP A 57 1.25 11.92 -9.36
CA ASP A 57 1.72 10.55 -9.64
C ASP A 57 3.24 10.38 -9.52
N ARG A 58 3.97 11.44 -9.18
CA ARG A 58 5.43 11.39 -9.06
C ARG A 58 5.87 10.98 -7.67
N ILE A 59 7.09 10.48 -7.65
CA ILE A 59 7.81 10.09 -6.44
C ILE A 59 8.92 11.10 -6.21
N ALA A 60 9.03 11.59 -5.00
CA ALA A 60 10.09 12.51 -4.60
C ALA A 60 11.17 11.77 -3.83
N GLY A 61 12.43 12.00 -4.17
CA GLY A 61 13.58 11.62 -3.38
C GLY A 61 14.04 12.82 -2.55
N LEU A 62 14.00 12.70 -1.22
CA LEU A 62 14.44 13.74 -0.29
C LEU A 62 15.72 13.25 0.38
N PRO A 63 16.90 13.76 -0.02
CA PRO A 63 18.16 13.27 0.50
C PRO A 63 18.39 13.69 1.95
N GLN A 64 19.15 12.87 2.66
CA GLN A 64 19.71 13.20 4.00
C GLN A 64 18.68 13.64 5.04
N VAL A 65 17.51 12.99 5.08
CA VAL A 65 16.53 13.18 6.16
C VAL A 65 17.13 12.73 7.50
N PHE A 66 17.93 11.67 7.44
CA PHE A 66 18.76 11.20 8.52
C PHE A 66 20.22 11.06 8.07
N THR A 67 21.14 11.32 8.97
CA THR A 67 22.56 11.03 8.77
C THR A 67 22.81 9.51 8.85
N LYS A 68 23.98 9.06 8.40
CA LYS A 68 24.41 7.67 8.49
C LYS A 68 24.40 7.14 9.93
N ASP A 69 24.89 7.93 10.88
CA ASP A 69 24.89 7.59 12.31
C ASP A 69 23.48 7.52 12.89
N GLU A 70 22.58 8.41 12.45
CA GLU A 70 21.17 8.37 12.85
C GLU A 70 20.47 7.13 12.28
N CYS A 71 20.72 6.77 11.02
CA CYS A 71 20.19 5.54 10.42
C CYS A 71 20.65 4.29 11.20
N LYS A 72 21.94 4.23 11.53
CA LYS A 72 22.47 3.14 12.36
C LYS A 72 21.80 3.09 13.74
N LYS A 73 21.62 4.23 14.40
CA LYS A 73 20.91 4.30 15.70
C LYS A 73 19.46 3.83 15.58
N ILE A 74 18.76 4.15 14.48
CA ILE A 74 17.39 3.67 14.23
C ILE A 74 17.38 2.15 14.12
N ILE A 75 18.30 1.57 13.33
CA ILE A 75 18.40 0.12 13.16
C ILE A 75 18.70 -0.56 14.51
N ASP A 76 19.75 -0.10 15.21
CA ASP A 76 20.16 -0.68 16.49
C ASP A 76 19.03 -0.59 17.53
N ASN A 77 18.34 0.55 17.60
CA ASN A 77 17.22 0.73 18.53
C ASN A 77 16.03 -0.17 18.16
N ALA A 78 15.70 -0.29 16.88
CA ALA A 78 14.61 -1.14 16.43
C ALA A 78 14.88 -2.62 16.73
N LEU A 79 16.08 -3.10 16.44
CA LEU A 79 16.46 -4.50 16.67
C LEU A 79 16.48 -4.88 18.15
N ASN A 80 16.79 -3.93 19.05
CA ASN A 80 16.91 -4.20 20.47
C ASN A 80 15.68 -3.89 21.30
N ASN A 81 14.84 -2.92 20.88
CA ASN A 81 13.82 -2.34 21.73
C ASN A 81 12.41 -2.30 21.11
N TRP A 82 12.26 -2.52 19.79
CA TRP A 82 10.95 -2.48 19.15
C TRP A 82 10.31 -3.86 19.09
N THR A 83 8.99 -3.90 19.00
CA THR A 83 8.26 -5.16 18.90
C THR A 83 8.39 -5.74 17.50
N GLU A 84 9.02 -6.90 17.39
CA GLU A 84 9.15 -7.66 16.15
C GLU A 84 7.85 -8.39 15.82
N LYS A 85 7.37 -8.26 14.59
CA LYS A 85 6.21 -8.97 14.04
C LYS A 85 6.46 -9.43 12.62
N GLU A 86 5.98 -10.62 12.30
CA GLU A 86 5.89 -11.04 10.91
C GLU A 86 4.84 -10.21 10.18
N SER A 87 5.11 -9.88 8.92
CA SER A 87 4.18 -9.14 8.11
C SER A 87 3.06 -10.05 7.63
N MET A 88 1.83 -9.59 7.82
CA MET A 88 0.64 -10.23 7.32
C MET A 88 0.02 -9.39 6.21
N ILE A 89 -0.73 -10.02 5.33
CA ILE A 89 -1.53 -9.37 4.30
C ILE A 89 -3.01 -9.48 4.67
N GLN A 90 -3.76 -8.47 4.28
CA GLN A 90 -5.22 -8.52 4.37
C GLN A 90 -5.78 -9.01 3.05
N ARG A 91 -6.63 -10.03 3.08
CA ARG A 91 -7.39 -10.52 1.92
C ARG A 91 -8.87 -10.45 2.18
N ASP A 92 -9.63 -10.14 1.14
CA ASP A 92 -11.08 -10.25 1.17
C ASP A 92 -11.48 -11.73 1.16
N LYS A 93 -12.46 -12.11 1.99
CA LYS A 93 -13.00 -13.45 1.94
C LYS A 93 -13.78 -13.68 0.63
N PRO A 94 -13.73 -14.91 0.07
CA PRO A 94 -14.44 -15.24 -1.16
C PRO A 94 -15.97 -15.07 -1.08
N ASP A 95 -16.53 -15.02 0.13
CA ASP A 95 -17.95 -14.86 0.40
C ASP A 95 -18.43 -13.38 0.43
N GLY A 96 -17.54 -12.45 0.15
CA GLY A 96 -17.83 -11.01 0.12
C GLY A 96 -18.08 -10.37 1.48
N LYS A 97 -17.88 -11.10 2.58
CA LYS A 97 -17.93 -10.51 3.92
C LYS A 97 -16.66 -9.72 4.18
N ILE A 98 -16.83 -8.48 4.62
CA ILE A 98 -15.73 -7.60 5.07
C ILE A 98 -15.31 -8.04 6.47
N GLU A 99 -14.79 -9.23 6.61
CA GLU A 99 -14.03 -9.62 7.79
C GLU A 99 -12.55 -9.49 7.46
N GLN A 100 -11.82 -8.74 8.30
CA GLN A 100 -10.37 -8.61 8.16
C GLN A 100 -9.74 -9.99 8.36
N ASN A 101 -9.43 -10.65 7.24
CA ASN A 101 -8.66 -11.88 7.27
C ASN A 101 -7.19 -11.52 7.03
N PHE A 102 -6.38 -11.68 8.08
CA PHE A 102 -4.93 -11.49 8.00
C PHE A 102 -4.29 -12.86 7.85
N GLU A 103 -3.53 -13.03 6.78
CA GLU A 103 -2.80 -14.27 6.53
C GLU A 103 -1.34 -13.99 6.15
N GLU A 104 -0.49 -14.97 6.38
CA GLU A 104 0.88 -14.96 5.91
C GLU A 104 0.92 -15.48 4.48
N ASP A 105 1.47 -14.68 3.56
CA ASP A 105 1.74 -15.08 2.19
C ASP A 105 3.14 -14.61 1.80
N LEU A 106 4.12 -15.49 2.02
CA LEU A 106 5.53 -15.20 1.78
C LEU A 106 5.87 -15.01 0.29
N ASP A 107 5.01 -15.47 -0.62
CA ASP A 107 5.19 -15.27 -2.06
C ASP A 107 4.72 -13.88 -2.50
N TYR A 108 3.87 -13.25 -1.69
CA TYR A 108 3.43 -11.87 -1.89
C TYR A 108 4.22 -10.89 -1.01
N ARG A 109 4.41 -11.19 0.28
CA ARG A 109 5.10 -10.33 1.23
C ARG A 109 5.94 -11.17 2.20
N ASN A 110 7.26 -11.09 2.07
CA ASN A 110 8.22 -11.68 2.99
C ASN A 110 9.07 -10.58 3.63
N THR A 111 8.64 -10.10 4.80
CA THR A 111 9.32 -9.03 5.52
C THR A 111 8.97 -9.09 7.00
N THR A 112 9.89 -8.67 7.84
CA THR A 112 9.67 -8.51 9.27
C THR A 112 9.45 -7.04 9.60
N LEU A 113 8.47 -6.77 10.44
CA LEU A 113 8.07 -5.44 10.90
C LEU A 113 8.56 -5.23 12.32
N PHE A 114 9.19 -4.08 12.59
CA PHE A 114 9.55 -3.62 13.92
C PHE A 114 8.73 -2.37 14.26
N ILE A 115 7.93 -2.48 15.32
CA ILE A 115 6.99 -1.44 15.77
C ILE A 115 7.55 -0.80 17.03
N PRO A 116 7.76 0.54 17.07
CA PRO A 116 8.24 1.21 18.25
C PRO A 116 7.25 1.07 19.41
N PRO A 117 7.71 0.99 20.66
CA PRO A 117 6.86 0.83 21.83
C PRO A 117 6.00 2.05 22.17
N GLY A 118 6.29 3.18 21.55
CA GLY A 118 5.57 4.44 21.72
C GLY A 118 6.07 5.51 20.77
N PRO A 119 5.51 6.73 20.85
CA PRO A 119 5.98 7.84 20.04
C PRO A 119 7.40 8.23 20.44
N ASP A 120 8.31 8.14 19.47
CA ASP A 120 9.65 8.73 19.56
C ASP A 120 9.54 10.15 18.98
N GLU A 121 9.51 11.15 19.86
CA GLU A 121 9.28 12.54 19.47
C GLU A 121 10.31 13.04 18.45
N TRP A 122 11.57 12.67 18.61
CA TRP A 122 12.62 13.02 17.66
C TRP A 122 12.36 12.44 16.27
N LEU A 123 12.07 11.15 16.21
CA LEU A 123 11.82 10.43 14.95
C LEU A 123 10.57 10.96 14.25
N PHE A 124 9.46 11.07 14.99
CA PHE A 124 8.19 11.57 14.48
C PHE A 124 8.27 13.01 13.99
N SER A 125 8.88 13.90 14.78
CA SER A 125 9.02 15.32 14.43
C SER A 125 9.90 15.51 13.20
N ARG A 126 10.98 14.75 13.06
CA ARG A 126 11.86 14.80 11.89
C ARG A 126 11.13 14.35 10.63
N VAL A 127 10.45 13.20 10.68
CA VAL A 127 9.71 12.64 9.54
C VAL A 127 8.56 13.57 9.15
N LEU A 128 7.69 13.93 10.09
CA LEU A 128 6.53 14.78 9.81
C LEU A 128 6.94 16.17 9.34
N GLY A 129 7.95 16.77 9.96
CA GLY A 129 8.48 18.06 9.56
C GLY A 129 9.02 18.06 8.13
N THR A 130 9.77 17.03 7.75
CA THR A 130 10.28 16.85 6.38
C THR A 130 9.14 16.71 5.37
N ILE A 131 8.14 15.87 5.68
CA ILE A 131 6.98 15.66 4.79
C ILE A 131 6.20 16.95 4.61
N LYS A 132 5.87 17.67 5.69
CA LYS A 132 5.13 18.94 5.63
C LYS A 132 5.91 19.98 4.84
N ALA A 133 7.20 20.16 5.14
CA ALA A 133 8.05 21.12 4.45
C ALA A 133 8.13 20.87 2.92
N PHE A 134 8.17 19.60 2.48
CA PHE A 134 8.12 19.28 1.06
C PHE A 134 6.71 19.44 0.48
N ASN A 135 5.68 18.92 1.15
CA ASN A 135 4.30 18.94 0.69
C ASN A 135 3.78 20.37 0.42
N GLU A 136 4.25 21.34 1.21
CA GLU A 136 3.85 22.75 1.12
C GLU A 136 4.59 23.55 0.05
N ARG A 137 5.65 23.00 -0.56
CA ARG A 137 6.38 23.66 -1.65
C ARG A 137 5.52 23.78 -2.90
N GLU A 138 5.89 24.70 -3.79
CA GLU A 138 5.25 24.84 -5.09
C GLU A 138 5.27 23.55 -5.92
N VAL A 139 6.36 22.79 -5.83
CA VAL A 139 6.53 21.47 -6.44
C VAL A 139 6.10 20.31 -5.55
N GLY A 140 5.52 20.59 -4.39
CA GLY A 140 5.03 19.57 -3.45
C GLY A 140 3.65 19.04 -3.85
N TYR A 141 3.15 18.08 -3.08
CA TYR A 141 1.87 17.44 -3.38
C TYR A 141 0.64 18.29 -3.00
N GLY A 142 0.77 19.20 -2.05
CA GLY A 142 -0.31 20.09 -1.63
C GLY A 142 -1.45 19.40 -0.88
N PHE A 143 -1.24 18.20 -0.36
CA PHE A 143 -2.25 17.52 0.46
C PHE A 143 -2.45 18.21 1.81
N HIS A 144 -3.66 18.19 2.32
CA HIS A 144 -3.93 18.57 3.70
C HIS A 144 -3.42 17.47 4.64
N ILE A 145 -2.28 17.68 5.26
CA ILE A 145 -1.63 16.73 6.18
C ILE A 145 -1.91 17.14 7.63
N VAL A 146 -2.61 16.27 8.35
CA VAL A 146 -2.91 16.46 9.78
C VAL A 146 -1.74 15.99 10.65
N GLY A 147 -1.20 14.79 10.39
CA GLY A 147 -0.13 14.20 11.18
C GLY A 147 0.21 12.77 10.80
N LEU A 148 0.82 12.06 11.73
CA LEU A 148 1.08 10.63 11.65
C LEU A 148 0.12 9.92 12.63
N ALA A 149 -0.87 9.19 12.12
CA ALA A 149 -1.79 8.40 12.94
C ALA A 149 -1.23 7.01 13.26
N GLU A 150 -0.21 6.61 12.51
CA GLU A 150 0.52 5.35 12.69
C GLU A 150 1.99 5.67 12.96
N PRO A 151 2.67 4.91 13.84
CA PRO A 151 4.08 5.12 14.09
C PRO A 151 4.92 4.74 12.85
N PRO A 152 6.07 5.41 12.63
CA PRO A 152 7.06 4.90 11.69
C PRO A 152 7.51 3.50 12.11
N ASN A 153 7.50 2.57 11.17
CA ASN A 153 7.91 1.19 11.41
C ASN A 153 9.19 0.89 10.65
N MET A 154 10.09 0.11 11.25
CA MET A 154 11.22 -0.41 10.49
C MET A 154 10.84 -1.75 9.85
N MET A 155 11.16 -1.87 8.56
CA MET A 155 11.01 -3.09 7.79
C MET A 155 12.37 -3.75 7.56
N ARG A 156 12.45 -5.06 7.77
CA ARG A 156 13.61 -5.88 7.47
C ARG A 156 13.27 -6.89 6.36
N TYR A 157 14.11 -6.92 5.33
CA TYR A 157 14.02 -7.85 4.21
C TYR A 157 15.33 -8.62 4.12
N HIS A 158 15.28 -9.93 4.24
CA HIS A 158 16.47 -10.79 4.15
C HIS A 158 16.65 -11.38 2.75
N ALA A 159 17.90 -11.58 2.35
CA ALA A 159 18.19 -12.49 1.24
C ALA A 159 17.85 -13.94 1.63
N PRO A 160 17.63 -14.86 0.66
CA PRO A 160 17.18 -16.23 0.94
C PRO A 160 18.06 -17.00 1.93
N ASN A 161 19.35 -16.78 1.89
CA ASN A 161 20.32 -17.46 2.78
C ASN A 161 20.29 -16.96 4.24
N LEU A 162 19.60 -15.84 4.51
CA LEU A 162 19.45 -15.24 5.84
C LEU A 162 18.01 -15.34 6.35
N ASP A 163 17.08 -15.69 5.46
CA ASP A 163 15.66 -15.83 5.78
C ASP A 163 15.36 -17.23 6.36
N LYS A 164 14.53 -17.28 7.40
CA LYS A 164 14.16 -18.54 8.08
C LYS A 164 13.40 -19.54 7.18
N HIS A 165 12.76 -19.04 6.13
CA HIS A 165 12.01 -19.85 5.15
C HIS A 165 12.80 -20.11 3.87
N GLY A 166 14.02 -19.56 3.74
CA GLY A 166 14.83 -19.65 2.54
C GLY A 166 14.26 -18.88 1.33
N LYS A 167 13.39 -17.91 1.58
CA LYS A 167 12.75 -17.10 0.55
C LYS A 167 13.31 -15.67 0.54
N PRO A 168 13.37 -15.01 -0.65
CA PRO A 168 13.81 -13.61 -0.71
C PRO A 168 12.80 -12.68 -0.02
N GLY A 169 13.32 -11.74 0.75
CA GLY A 169 12.54 -10.65 1.30
C GLY A 169 12.02 -9.76 0.19
N LYS A 170 10.72 -9.49 0.17
CA LYS A 170 10.02 -8.69 -0.84
C LYS A 170 8.67 -8.20 -0.35
N TYR A 171 8.08 -7.28 -1.10
CA TYR A 171 6.67 -6.93 -0.98
C TYR A 171 6.12 -6.62 -2.37
N ASP A 172 5.20 -7.44 -2.86
CA ASP A 172 4.70 -7.34 -4.23
C ASP A 172 3.76 -6.14 -4.42
N TRP A 173 3.23 -5.97 -5.63
CA TRP A 173 2.47 -4.81 -6.05
C TRP A 173 1.27 -4.52 -5.14
N HIS A 174 1.27 -3.34 -4.54
CA HIS A 174 0.22 -2.87 -3.64
C HIS A 174 0.10 -1.34 -3.66
N VAL A 175 -0.99 -0.87 -3.08
CA VAL A 175 -1.20 0.53 -2.70
C VAL A 175 -1.35 0.58 -1.18
N ASP A 176 -1.01 1.71 -0.59
CA ASP A 176 -1.03 1.87 0.87
C ASP A 176 -2.37 2.39 1.40
N VAL A 177 -3.17 3.03 0.54
CA VAL A 177 -4.52 3.45 0.89
C VAL A 177 -5.47 2.24 0.86
N GLY A 178 -6.37 2.17 1.82
CA GLY A 178 -7.32 1.05 1.93
C GLY A 178 -8.62 1.44 2.62
N PRO A 179 -9.61 0.53 2.69
CA PRO A 179 -10.95 0.81 3.20
C PRO A 179 -11.05 0.92 4.73
N GLY A 180 -9.99 0.60 5.46
CA GLY A 180 -9.99 0.71 6.92
C GLY A 180 -10.01 2.17 7.41
N ALA A 181 -10.46 2.41 8.64
CA ALA A 181 -10.58 3.74 9.22
C ALA A 181 -9.28 4.55 9.14
N VAL A 182 -8.15 3.95 9.49
CA VAL A 182 -6.83 4.60 9.41
C VAL A 182 -6.24 4.54 8.00
N PRO A 183 -6.21 3.37 7.29
CA PRO A 183 -5.69 3.32 5.92
C PRO A 183 -6.39 4.25 4.93
N SER A 184 -7.69 4.55 5.10
CA SER A 184 -8.41 5.51 4.23
C SER A 184 -7.93 6.95 4.38
N MET A 185 -7.26 7.26 5.49
CA MET A 185 -6.72 8.60 5.78
C MET A 185 -5.28 8.79 5.27
N ARG A 186 -4.60 7.76 4.81
CA ARG A 186 -3.22 7.85 4.31
C ARG A 186 -3.17 8.67 3.04
N LYS A 187 -2.37 9.73 3.05
CA LYS A 187 -2.19 10.65 1.91
C LYS A 187 -0.82 10.49 1.25
N LEU A 188 0.20 10.45 2.06
CA LEU A 188 1.57 10.27 1.61
C LEU A 188 2.20 9.09 2.32
N SER A 189 2.84 8.25 1.55
CA SER A 189 3.68 7.14 2.01
C SER A 189 5.13 7.51 1.90
N TYR A 190 5.94 6.99 2.79
CA TYR A 190 7.39 7.17 2.71
C TYR A 190 8.14 5.88 3.02
N SER A 191 9.31 5.75 2.39
CA SER A 191 10.31 4.72 2.69
C SER A 191 11.66 5.40 2.80
N ILE A 192 12.29 5.35 3.98
CA ILE A 192 13.61 5.92 4.21
C ILE A 192 14.63 4.80 4.18
N LEU A 193 15.66 4.98 3.36
CA LEU A 193 16.73 4.02 3.17
C LEU A 193 17.70 4.08 4.35
N LEU A 194 17.82 3.00 5.13
CA LEU A 194 18.66 3.02 6.32
C LEU A 194 20.07 2.49 6.07
N ASN A 195 20.24 1.52 5.17
CA ASN A 195 21.53 0.88 4.92
C ASN A 195 21.80 0.54 3.45
N PRO A 196 21.57 1.46 2.49
CA PRO A 196 21.91 1.21 1.10
C PRO A 196 23.42 0.90 0.94
N GLY A 197 23.75 -0.01 0.02
CA GLY A 197 25.12 -0.52 -0.16
C GLY A 197 25.45 -1.79 0.64
N GLU A 198 24.64 -2.17 1.64
CA GLU A 198 24.82 -3.40 2.43
C GLU A 198 24.01 -4.59 1.91
N TYR A 199 23.24 -4.39 0.84
CA TYR A 199 22.38 -5.42 0.23
C TYR A 199 22.32 -5.26 -1.29
N GLU A 200 21.87 -6.31 -1.99
CA GLU A 200 21.59 -6.30 -3.43
C GLU A 200 20.12 -6.67 -3.67
N GLY A 201 19.49 -6.11 -4.73
CA GLY A 201 18.04 -6.20 -4.95
C GLY A 201 17.28 -5.27 -4.00
N GLY A 202 16.02 -5.56 -3.73
CA GLY A 202 15.20 -4.77 -2.81
C GLY A 202 14.86 -3.37 -3.32
N GLU A 203 14.87 -3.14 -4.64
CA GLU A 203 14.56 -1.85 -5.24
C GLU A 203 13.11 -1.47 -5.00
N PHE A 204 12.89 -0.18 -4.75
CA PHE A 204 11.56 0.41 -4.81
C PHE A 204 11.16 0.61 -6.27
N VAL A 205 10.10 -0.05 -6.70
CA VAL A 205 9.56 0.04 -8.05
C VAL A 205 8.14 0.57 -8.00
N SER A 206 7.85 1.62 -8.75
CA SER A 206 6.48 2.15 -8.89
C SER A 206 5.97 1.98 -10.31
N LYS A 207 4.64 1.99 -10.46
CA LYS A 207 3.98 1.97 -11.75
C LYS A 207 3.37 3.33 -12.03
N ILE A 208 3.96 4.04 -12.99
CA ILE A 208 3.46 5.33 -13.47
C ILE A 208 2.89 5.10 -14.87
N GLY A 209 1.57 5.17 -14.97
CA GLY A 209 0.85 4.80 -16.18
C GLY A 209 1.10 3.33 -16.56
N ARG A 210 1.68 3.09 -17.76
CA ARG A 210 2.01 1.74 -18.24
C ARG A 210 3.47 1.34 -17.99
N LYS A 211 4.30 2.21 -17.42
CA LYS A 211 5.73 1.99 -17.24
C LYS A 211 6.04 1.69 -15.78
N ASN A 212 6.94 0.73 -15.55
CA ASN A 212 7.58 0.56 -14.27
C ASN A 212 8.73 1.56 -14.17
N VAL A 213 8.82 2.27 -13.07
CA VAL A 213 9.93 3.18 -12.77
C VAL A 213 10.60 2.64 -11.51
N THR A 214 11.87 2.30 -11.65
CA THR A 214 12.71 1.84 -10.56
C THR A 214 13.47 3.01 -9.97
N TYR A 215 13.40 3.14 -8.66
CA TYR A 215 14.22 4.08 -7.91
C TYR A 215 15.44 3.32 -7.40
N GLU A 216 16.61 3.70 -7.91
CA GLU A 216 17.87 3.09 -7.49
C GLU A 216 18.12 3.40 -6.02
N GLN A 217 18.15 2.36 -5.22
CA GLN A 217 18.38 2.44 -3.78
C GLN A 217 19.81 2.08 -3.40
N GLN A 218 20.60 1.67 -4.38
CA GLN A 218 21.96 1.18 -4.18
C GLN A 218 23.01 2.00 -4.95
N GLY A 219 22.58 3.11 -5.55
CA GLY A 219 23.42 3.91 -6.42
C GLY A 219 23.52 3.32 -7.83
N GLY A 220 23.33 4.17 -8.82
CA GLY A 220 23.68 3.88 -10.21
C GLY A 220 25.19 4.05 -10.43
N PRO A 221 25.65 3.90 -11.65
CA PRO A 221 27.08 4.00 -11.99
C PRO A 221 27.74 5.33 -11.62
N ASN A 222 26.93 6.36 -11.29
CA ASN A 222 27.39 7.69 -10.90
C ASN A 222 26.91 8.13 -9.52
N VAL A 223 26.27 7.25 -8.75
CA VAL A 223 25.74 7.55 -7.42
C VAL A 223 26.29 6.54 -6.42
N ASP A 224 27.06 7.03 -5.47
CA ASP A 224 27.54 6.21 -4.38
C ASP A 224 26.35 5.80 -3.48
N ALA A 225 26.19 4.51 -3.25
CA ALA A 225 25.13 3.97 -2.42
C ALA A 225 25.11 4.60 -1.01
N GLU A 226 26.28 4.91 -0.48
CA GLU A 226 26.39 5.57 0.83
C GLU A 226 25.72 6.95 0.86
N ASN A 227 25.71 7.66 -0.25
CA ASN A 227 25.06 8.96 -0.38
C ASN A 227 23.53 8.87 -0.40
N LEU A 228 22.98 7.66 -0.57
CA LEU A 228 21.53 7.41 -0.48
C LEU A 228 21.07 7.12 0.94
N THR A 229 21.99 6.88 1.88
CA THR A 229 21.65 6.63 3.28
C THR A 229 20.88 7.81 3.87
N GLY A 230 19.75 7.51 4.52
CA GLY A 230 18.85 8.51 5.07
C GLY A 230 17.97 9.23 4.06
N THR A 231 17.99 8.82 2.78
CA THR A 231 17.09 9.38 1.76
C THR A 231 15.67 8.86 1.96
N MET A 232 14.70 9.78 1.97
CA MET A 232 13.28 9.46 1.98
C MET A 232 12.75 9.40 0.55
N ILE A 233 12.17 8.27 0.17
CA ILE A 233 11.31 8.12 -0.99
C ILE A 233 9.90 8.47 -0.53
N LEU A 234 9.33 9.58 -1.03
CA LEU A 234 8.02 10.11 -0.65
C LEU A 234 7.07 10.05 -1.84
N PHE A 235 5.87 9.53 -1.65
CA PHE A 235 4.89 9.35 -2.74
C PHE A 235 3.45 9.35 -2.22
N PRO A 236 2.44 9.66 -3.07
CA PRO A 236 1.05 9.51 -2.72
C PRO A 236 0.67 8.06 -2.43
N SER A 237 -0.07 7.83 -1.34
CA SER A 237 -0.38 6.47 -0.84
C SER A 237 -1.19 5.60 -1.82
N TYR A 238 -1.79 6.18 -2.86
CA TYR A 238 -2.50 5.48 -3.93
C TYR A 238 -1.58 5.05 -5.09
N VAL A 239 -0.30 5.39 -5.06
CA VAL A 239 0.65 4.96 -6.11
C VAL A 239 0.93 3.48 -5.97
N LEU A 240 0.70 2.72 -7.05
CA LEU A 240 0.99 1.31 -7.12
C LEU A 240 2.51 1.09 -7.11
N HIS A 241 2.99 0.35 -6.13
CA HIS A 241 4.43 0.14 -5.92
C HIS A 241 4.72 -1.24 -5.36
N ARG A 242 6.00 -1.61 -5.38
CA ARG A 242 6.51 -2.84 -4.79
C ARG A 242 7.95 -2.66 -4.31
N ILE A 243 8.41 -3.58 -3.45
CA ILE A 243 9.83 -3.81 -3.17
C ILE A 243 10.22 -5.12 -3.86
N SER A 244 11.22 -5.05 -4.75
CA SER A 244 11.73 -6.24 -5.44
C SER A 244 12.45 -7.18 -4.47
N GLU A 245 12.79 -8.37 -4.93
CA GLU A 245 13.46 -9.37 -4.11
C GLU A 245 14.86 -8.90 -3.68
N VAL A 246 15.15 -9.06 -2.39
CA VAL A 246 16.51 -8.90 -1.86
C VAL A 246 17.28 -10.18 -2.17
N THR A 247 18.36 -10.06 -2.94
CA THR A 247 19.16 -11.19 -3.42
C THR A 247 20.41 -11.46 -2.58
N LYS A 248 20.90 -10.42 -1.87
CA LYS A 248 22.06 -10.53 -0.98
C LYS A 248 21.94 -9.57 0.19
N GLY A 249 22.41 -9.98 1.35
CA GLY A 249 22.42 -9.16 2.56
C GLY A 249 21.03 -8.95 3.18
N THR A 250 20.90 -7.84 3.92
CA THR A 250 19.66 -7.48 4.61
C THR A 250 19.37 -6.01 4.36
N ARG A 251 18.17 -5.73 3.84
CA ARG A 251 17.67 -4.38 3.63
C ARG A 251 16.86 -3.92 4.84
N TYR A 252 17.20 -2.75 5.35
CA TYR A 252 16.41 -2.03 6.37
C TYR A 252 15.84 -0.73 5.79
N SER A 253 14.57 -0.48 6.05
CA SER A 253 13.93 0.79 5.71
C SER A 253 12.96 1.22 6.79
N LEU A 254 12.88 2.53 7.05
CA LEU A 254 11.87 3.11 7.90
C LEU A 254 10.69 3.54 7.04
N VAL A 255 9.51 2.99 7.29
CA VAL A 255 8.32 3.22 6.49
C VAL A 255 7.17 3.76 7.34
N GLY A 256 6.26 4.46 6.70
CA GLY A 256 5.04 4.95 7.35
C GLY A 256 4.25 5.88 6.45
N TRP A 257 3.26 6.53 7.06
CA TRP A 257 2.25 7.27 6.33
C TRP A 257 1.94 8.61 7.02
N ALA A 258 1.79 9.64 6.21
CA ALA A 258 1.22 10.89 6.65
C ALA A 258 -0.28 10.93 6.31
N HIS A 259 -1.07 11.36 7.28
CA HIS A 259 -2.52 11.25 7.26
C HIS A 259 -3.18 12.62 7.07
N GLY A 260 -4.32 12.60 6.43
CA GLY A 260 -5.24 13.71 6.26
C GLY A 260 -6.68 13.22 6.34
N ASN A 261 -7.64 14.05 5.93
CA ASN A 261 -9.03 13.61 5.88
C ASN A 261 -9.20 12.42 4.93
N SER A 262 -10.13 11.51 5.22
CA SER A 262 -10.47 10.41 4.30
C SER A 262 -10.78 10.93 2.89
N PHE A 263 -10.54 10.10 1.88
CA PHE A 263 -11.07 10.35 0.55
C PHE A 263 -12.59 10.15 0.64
N ILE A 264 -13.34 11.19 0.38
CA ILE A 264 -14.81 11.22 0.42
C ILE A 264 -15.32 11.15 -1.02
#